data_7334243077fc66b2d87d47b783c8aad9
#
_entry.id   7334243077fc66b2d87d47b783c8aad9
#
_cell.length_a   1.000
_cell.length_b   1.000
_cell.length_c   1.000
_cell.angle_alpha   90.00
_cell.angle_beta   90.00
_cell.angle_gamma   90.00
#
_symmetry.space_group_name_H-M   'P 1'
#
loop_
_entity.id
_entity.type
_entity.pdbx_description
1 polymer ?
#
loop_
_entity_poly.entity_id
_entity_poly.type
_entity_poly.pdbx_seq_one_letter_code
_entity_poly.pdbx_strand_id
1 'polypeptide(L)' 'GSRELTSTVSGTIIGHTANTVTLQTGDGATITCFTEGAKDTSTSNMESGAGICITFDPTKSKNSNIYTSIKIQDA' A
#
# COMPACT_ATOMS: atom_id res chain seq x y z
N GLY A 1 -13.69 14.94 18.61
CA GLY A 1 -13.67 14.99 17.18
C GLY A 1 -13.47 13.63 16.57
N SER A 2 -13.82 13.53 15.34
CA SER A 2 -13.62 12.29 14.62
C SER A 2 -12.13 12.10 14.31
N ARG A 3 -11.66 10.89 14.52
CA ARG A 3 -10.33 10.49 14.09
C ARG A 3 -10.47 9.52 12.95
N GLU A 4 -9.70 9.73 11.92
CA GLU A 4 -9.57 8.73 10.90
C GLU A 4 -8.70 7.61 11.44
N LEU A 5 -9.22 6.38 11.35
CA LEU A 5 -8.46 5.22 11.70
C LEU A 5 -7.60 4.85 10.50
N THR A 6 -6.33 5.24 10.53
CA THR A 6 -5.40 4.91 9.47
C THR A 6 -4.19 4.20 10.04
N SER A 7 -3.64 3.32 9.25
CA SER A 7 -2.39 2.64 9.54
C SER A 7 -1.51 2.70 8.32
N THR A 8 -0.23 2.45 8.51
CA THR A 8 0.73 2.43 7.42
C THR A 8 1.40 1.08 7.33
N VAL A 9 1.76 0.71 6.11
CA VAL A 9 2.59 -0.47 5.85
C VAL A 9 3.61 -0.08 4.80
N SER A 10 4.84 -0.51 4.98
CA SER A 10 5.90 -0.28 4.00
C SER A 10 6.45 -1.60 3.51
N GLY A 11 6.96 -1.61 2.31
CA GLY A 11 7.53 -2.79 1.71
C GLY A 11 8.15 -2.49 0.36
N THR A 12 8.65 -3.53 -0.27
CA THR A 12 9.27 -3.46 -1.58
C THR A 12 8.29 -3.94 -2.63
N ILE A 13 8.14 -3.18 -3.70
CA ILE A 13 7.25 -3.55 -4.80
C ILE A 13 7.83 -4.77 -5.51
N ILE A 14 7.03 -5.82 -5.62
CA ILE A 14 7.39 -7.03 -6.35
C ILE A 14 6.51 -7.21 -7.61
N GLY A 15 5.46 -6.42 -7.75
CA GLY A 15 4.60 -6.43 -8.91
C GLY A 15 3.48 -5.42 -8.76
N HIS A 16 2.81 -5.12 -9.87
CA HIS A 16 1.65 -4.23 -9.84
C HIS A 16 0.74 -4.52 -11.02
N THR A 17 -0.51 -4.09 -10.89
CA THR A 17 -1.49 -4.09 -11.99
C THR A 17 -1.99 -2.67 -12.17
N ALA A 18 -2.99 -2.49 -13.07
CA ALA A 18 -3.53 -1.16 -13.34
C ALA A 18 -4.10 -0.48 -12.08
N ASN A 19 -4.58 -1.24 -11.11
CA ASN A 19 -5.25 -0.70 -9.91
C ASN A 19 -4.81 -1.35 -8.61
N THR A 20 -3.73 -2.14 -8.62
CA THR A 20 -3.17 -2.72 -7.41
C THR A 20 -1.64 -2.68 -7.45
N VAL A 21 -1.04 -2.76 -6.28
CA VAL A 21 0.40 -2.96 -6.15
C VAL A 21 0.63 -4.07 -5.13
N THR A 22 1.59 -4.93 -5.42
CA THR A 22 1.97 -6.04 -4.54
C THR A 22 3.29 -5.72 -3.87
N LEU A 23 3.31 -5.79 -2.56
CA LEU A 23 4.48 -5.49 -1.75
C LEU A 23 4.95 -6.72 -1.00
N GLN A 24 6.25 -6.82 -0.82
CA GLN A 24 6.85 -7.77 0.11
C GLN A 24 7.35 -6.99 1.32
N THR A 25 6.84 -7.33 2.49
CA THR A 25 7.24 -6.69 3.73
C THR A 25 8.55 -7.28 4.27
N GLY A 26 9.13 -6.63 5.28
CA GLY A 26 10.43 -7.04 5.80
C GLY A 26 10.46 -8.44 6.44
N ASP A 27 9.30 -8.95 6.84
CA ASP A 27 9.16 -10.31 7.38
C ASP A 27 8.90 -11.37 6.31
N GLY A 28 8.94 -10.99 5.04
CA GLY A 28 8.72 -11.91 3.93
C GLY A 28 7.26 -12.07 3.51
N ALA A 29 6.33 -11.42 4.18
CA ALA A 29 4.93 -11.51 3.81
C ALA A 29 4.65 -10.73 2.52
N THR A 30 3.71 -11.23 1.73
CA THR A 30 3.25 -10.56 0.51
C THR A 30 1.87 -9.98 0.76
N ILE A 31 1.71 -8.70 0.43
CA ILE A 31 0.43 -8.01 0.59
C ILE A 31 0.02 -7.36 -0.72
N THR A 32 -1.28 -7.23 -0.93
CA THR A 32 -1.85 -6.59 -2.11
C THR A 32 -2.56 -5.32 -1.67
N CYS A 33 -2.23 -4.19 -2.31
CA CYS A 33 -2.82 -2.90 -1.98
C CYS A 33 -3.56 -2.37 -3.20
N PHE A 34 -4.85 -2.07 -3.03
CA PHE A 34 -5.61 -1.39 -4.07
C PHE A 34 -5.19 0.06 -4.12
N THR A 35 -4.82 0.53 -5.29
CA THR A 35 -4.34 1.90 -5.51
C THR A 35 -5.40 2.83 -6.08
N GLU A 36 -6.53 2.29 -6.53
CA GLU A 36 -7.61 3.08 -7.10
C GLU A 36 -8.15 4.08 -6.07
N GLY A 37 -8.18 5.35 -6.44
CA GLY A 37 -8.62 6.41 -5.55
C GLY A 37 -7.58 6.86 -4.52
N ALA A 38 -6.42 6.22 -4.47
CA ALA A 38 -5.37 6.62 -3.55
C ALA A 38 -4.58 7.82 -4.10
N LYS A 39 -4.14 8.68 -3.19
CA LYS A 39 -3.27 9.79 -3.55
C LYS A 39 -1.83 9.27 -3.64
N ASP A 40 -1.29 9.21 -4.84
CA ASP A 40 0.06 8.71 -5.09
C ASP A 40 1.04 9.89 -5.15
N THR A 41 1.92 9.97 -4.16
CA THR A 41 2.98 10.96 -4.10
C THR A 41 4.36 10.30 -4.25
N SER A 42 4.40 9.01 -4.54
CA SER A 42 5.67 8.31 -4.72
C SER A 42 6.37 8.74 -6.00
N THR A 43 7.68 8.64 -6.01
CA THR A 43 8.49 8.98 -7.18
C THR A 43 8.92 7.75 -7.97
N SER A 44 8.60 6.55 -7.49
CA SER A 44 9.11 5.30 -8.03
C SER A 44 8.31 4.76 -9.21
N ASN A 45 7.17 5.34 -9.54
CA ASN A 45 6.29 4.88 -10.62
C ASN A 45 5.91 3.39 -10.50
N MET A 46 5.83 2.87 -9.29
CA MET A 46 5.48 1.47 -9.01
C MET A 46 6.45 0.46 -9.62
N GLU A 47 7.70 0.84 -9.80
CA GLU A 47 8.72 -0.08 -10.32
C GLU A 47 9.06 -1.18 -9.31
N SER A 48 9.26 -2.39 -9.79
CA SER A 48 9.69 -3.51 -8.97
C SER A 48 11.03 -3.19 -8.32
N GLY A 49 11.14 -3.48 -7.02
CA GLY A 49 12.32 -3.18 -6.24
C GLY A 49 12.26 -1.85 -5.50
N ALA A 50 11.30 -1.00 -5.80
CA ALA A 50 11.14 0.29 -5.12
C ALA A 50 10.49 0.10 -3.76
N GLY A 51 10.94 0.86 -2.77
CA GLY A 51 10.31 0.89 -1.44
C GLY A 51 9.22 1.94 -1.39
N ILE A 52 8.04 1.57 -0.94
CA ILE A 52 6.94 2.51 -0.75
C ILE A 52 6.27 2.28 0.60
N CYS A 53 5.57 3.31 1.05
CA CYS A 53 4.76 3.28 2.26
C CYS A 53 3.31 3.55 1.88
N ILE A 54 2.42 2.67 2.30
CA ILE A 54 1.00 2.75 2.00
C ILE A 54 0.26 3.13 3.27
N THR A 55 -0.57 4.16 3.20
CA THR A 55 -1.52 4.50 4.26
C THR A 55 -2.88 3.89 3.90
N PHE A 56 -3.46 3.17 4.82
CA PHE A 56 -4.73 2.48 4.57
C PHE A 56 -5.65 2.59 5.78
N ASP A 57 -6.93 2.29 5.56
CA ASP A 57 -7.93 2.22 6.61
C ASP A 57 -8.11 0.76 7.01
N PRO A 58 -7.67 0.36 8.21
CA PRO A 58 -7.75 -1.03 8.62
C PRO A 58 -9.17 -1.54 8.78
N THR A 59 -10.15 -0.65 8.95
CA THR A 59 -11.55 -1.07 9.07
C THR A 59 -12.14 -1.51 7.74
N LYS A 60 -11.51 -1.15 6.62
CA LYS A 60 -11.97 -1.50 5.28
C LYS A 60 -11.25 -2.70 4.70
N SER A 61 -10.27 -3.23 5.42
CA SER A 61 -9.52 -4.40 4.98
C SER A 61 -10.37 -5.65 5.20
N LYS A 62 -10.64 -6.39 4.13
CA LYS A 62 -11.44 -7.62 4.21
C LYS A 62 -10.63 -8.85 4.54
N ASN A 63 -9.35 -8.82 4.23
CA ASN A 63 -8.42 -9.92 4.47
C ASN A 63 -7.13 -9.36 5.04
N SER A 64 -6.38 -10.20 5.74
CA SER A 64 -5.13 -9.76 6.37
C SER A 64 -4.06 -9.33 5.38
N ASN A 65 -4.19 -9.69 4.10
CA ASN A 65 -3.19 -9.41 3.08
C ASN A 65 -3.70 -8.50 1.96
N ILE A 66 -4.89 -7.90 2.15
CA ILE A 66 -5.49 -7.02 1.14
C ILE A 66 -5.88 -5.71 1.81
N TYR A 67 -5.34 -4.61 1.30
CA TYR A 67 -5.58 -3.28 1.85
C TYR A 67 -6.11 -2.33 0.78
N THR A 68 -6.97 -1.42 1.19
CA THR A 68 -7.41 -0.32 0.32
C THR A 68 -6.56 0.90 0.66
N SER A 69 -5.73 1.32 -0.28
CA SER A 69 -4.81 2.43 -0.07
C SER A 69 -5.53 3.76 -0.07
N ILE A 70 -5.18 4.63 0.86
CA ILE A 70 -5.64 6.01 0.90
C ILE A 70 -4.56 6.91 0.32
N LYS A 71 -3.31 6.63 0.64
CA LYS A 71 -2.17 7.43 0.22
C LYS A 71 -0.98 6.52 -0.02
N ILE A 72 -0.22 6.83 -1.05
CA ILE A 72 1.00 6.11 -1.41
C ILE A 72 2.14 7.11 -1.42
N GLN A 73 3.24 6.78 -0.78
CA GLN A 73 4.41 7.66 -0.73
C GLN A 73 5.68 6.83 -0.69
N ASP A 74 6.80 7.46 -0.94
CA ASP A 74 8.11 6.80 -0.86
C ASP A 74 8.39 6.39 0.59
N ALA A 75 8.97 5.22 0.75
CA ALA A 75 9.35 4.71 2.07
C ALA A 75 10.51 5.53 2.65
#